data_b0965bd6e725cab7b439b96afa5eeef9
#
_entry.id   b0965bd6e725cab7b439b96afa5eeef9
#
_cell.length_a   1.000
_cell.length_b   1.000
_cell.length_c   1.000
_cell.angle_alpha   90.00
_cell.angle_beta   90.00
_cell.angle_gamma   90.00
#
_symmetry.space_group_name_H-M   'P 1'
#
loop_
_entity.id
_entity.type
_entity.pdbx_description
1 polymer ?
#
loop_
_entity_poly.entity_id
_entity_poly.type
_entity_poly.pdbx_seq_one_letter_code
_entity_poly.pdbx_strand_id
1 'polypeptide(L)'
;MKKILLFLIIFLSTISNIYAEDIKRIMEGNKDAKITIITYESLTCSHCADFHKNVYPELKKEYIDTDLVKIEFRHFPLDIQAFNASKVSQCRNDGQSIILHSLFANQQKWVKGSTIEKANENLQKFLDNEGFNIDLEKCTNNKEIEDFVLNDRIDGVKKFKINATPTVIINNEKFEKPLNFKNLKKALEKLI
;
A
#
# COMPACT_ATOMS: atom_id res chain seq x y z
N MET A 1 54.09 -32.85 39.39
CA MET A 1 53.32 -32.99 38.15
C MET A 1 52.03 -32.21 38.31
N LYS A 2 51.98 -30.97 37.76
CA LYS A 2 50.82 -30.08 37.85
C LYS A 2 49.90 -30.37 36.66
N LYS A 3 48.66 -30.82 36.93
CA LYS A 3 47.61 -31.00 35.90
C LYS A 3 47.01 -29.63 35.59
N ILE A 4 47.25 -29.12 34.40
CA ILE A 4 46.61 -27.91 33.87
C ILE A 4 45.23 -28.32 33.33
N LEU A 5 44.19 -27.88 34.00
CA LEU A 5 42.81 -28.07 33.58
C LEU A 5 42.45 -26.93 32.60
N LEU A 6 42.35 -27.30 31.32
CA LEU A 6 41.99 -26.37 30.23
C LEU A 6 40.44 -26.23 30.21
N PHE A 7 39.91 -25.12 30.72
CA PHE A 7 38.49 -24.79 30.58
C PHE A 7 38.25 -24.23 29.18
N LEU A 8 37.65 -25.07 28.32
CA LEU A 8 37.15 -24.65 27.00
C LEU A 8 35.81 -23.94 27.19
N ILE A 9 35.79 -22.61 27.22
CA ILE A 9 34.59 -21.81 27.23
C ILE A 9 34.06 -21.81 25.80
N ILE A 10 33.05 -22.63 25.53
CA ILE A 10 32.24 -22.59 24.28
C ILE A 10 31.34 -21.38 24.36
N PHE A 11 31.76 -20.29 23.71
CA PHE A 11 30.93 -19.12 23.52
C PHE A 11 29.87 -19.47 22.44
N LEU A 12 28.71 -19.94 22.89
CA LEU A 12 27.54 -20.11 22.02
C LEU A 12 27.02 -18.73 21.65
N SER A 13 27.56 -18.17 20.57
CA SER A 13 26.95 -16.98 19.95
C SER A 13 25.60 -17.39 19.37
N THR A 14 24.52 -17.11 20.08
CA THR A 14 23.18 -17.13 19.53
C THR A 14 23.09 -16.03 18.49
N ILE A 15 23.27 -16.40 17.22
CA ILE A 15 22.95 -15.53 16.10
C ILE A 15 21.43 -15.42 16.10
N SER A 16 20.92 -14.37 16.74
CA SER A 16 19.53 -13.98 16.57
C SER A 16 19.37 -13.58 15.10
N ASN A 17 18.85 -14.48 14.29
CA ASN A 17 18.37 -14.13 12.96
C ASN A 17 17.23 -13.13 13.17
N ILE A 18 17.53 -11.84 13.07
CA ILE A 18 16.53 -10.80 12.95
C ILE A 18 15.96 -10.99 11.54
N TYR A 19 14.93 -11.80 11.42
CA TYR A 19 14.12 -11.81 10.21
C TYR A 19 13.45 -10.43 10.15
N ALA A 20 13.79 -9.64 9.15
CA ALA A 20 13.00 -8.47 8.80
C ALA A 20 11.57 -8.97 8.53
N GLU A 21 10.56 -8.43 9.21
CA GLU A 21 9.18 -8.80 8.98
C GLU A 21 8.79 -8.32 7.58
N ASP A 22 8.32 -9.22 6.73
CA ASP A 22 7.88 -8.88 5.38
C ASP A 22 6.77 -7.80 5.44
N ILE A 23 6.88 -6.80 4.59
CA ILE A 23 5.87 -5.74 4.50
C ILE A 23 4.56 -6.35 3.96
N LYS A 24 3.51 -6.30 4.79
CA LYS A 24 2.20 -6.83 4.45
C LYS A 24 1.51 -5.96 3.41
N ARG A 25 1.03 -6.59 2.35
CA ARG A 25 0.24 -5.94 1.30
C ARG A 25 -1.07 -5.39 1.88
N ILE A 26 -1.40 -4.14 1.57
CA ILE A 26 -2.73 -3.60 1.85
C ILE A 26 -3.73 -4.29 0.92
N MET A 27 -4.69 -5.00 1.52
CA MET A 27 -5.70 -5.73 0.76
C MET A 27 -7.01 -5.86 1.51
N GLU A 28 -8.09 -6.08 0.77
CA GLU A 28 -9.42 -6.36 1.31
C GLU A 28 -10.09 -7.53 0.59
N GLY A 29 -11.06 -8.13 1.27
CA GLY A 29 -11.81 -9.28 0.80
C GLY A 29 -11.20 -10.61 1.24
N ASN A 30 -11.83 -11.68 0.84
CA ASN A 30 -11.39 -13.03 1.16
C ASN A 30 -10.11 -13.37 0.39
N LYS A 31 -9.03 -13.72 1.11
CA LYS A 31 -7.74 -14.11 0.50
C LYS A 31 -7.87 -15.24 -0.53
N ASP A 32 -8.88 -16.10 -0.37
CA ASP A 32 -9.13 -17.25 -1.23
C ASP A 32 -10.11 -16.94 -2.38
N ALA A 33 -10.56 -15.68 -2.52
CA ALA A 33 -11.40 -15.25 -3.63
C ALA A 33 -10.75 -15.55 -4.99
N LYS A 34 -11.54 -16.11 -5.92
CA LYS A 34 -11.06 -16.51 -7.25
C LYS A 34 -10.70 -15.33 -8.14
N ILE A 35 -11.33 -14.18 -7.92
CA ILE A 35 -11.06 -12.97 -8.68
C ILE A 35 -10.18 -12.05 -7.84
N THR A 36 -9.06 -11.64 -8.43
CA THR A 36 -8.16 -10.67 -7.83
C THR A 36 -8.18 -9.38 -8.62
N ILE A 37 -8.49 -8.29 -7.95
CA ILE A 37 -8.29 -6.94 -8.47
C ILE A 37 -7.00 -6.38 -7.87
N ILE A 38 -6.15 -5.79 -8.69
CA ILE A 38 -5.01 -5.00 -8.24
C ILE A 38 -5.22 -3.59 -8.75
N THR A 39 -5.13 -2.60 -7.87
CA THR A 39 -5.14 -1.19 -8.24
C THR A 39 -3.75 -0.60 -8.06
N TYR A 40 -3.24 0.11 -9.07
CA TYR A 40 -2.01 0.89 -8.97
C TYR A 40 -2.38 2.36 -8.85
N GLU A 41 -1.99 2.97 -7.73
CA GLU A 41 -2.53 4.25 -7.30
C GLU A 41 -1.45 5.20 -6.79
N SER A 42 -1.71 6.51 -6.96
CA SER A 42 -0.93 7.58 -6.35
C SER A 42 -1.79 8.37 -5.38
N LEU A 43 -1.31 8.56 -4.16
CA LEU A 43 -2.07 9.21 -3.11
C LEU A 43 -2.31 10.73 -3.34
N THR A 44 -1.60 11.34 -4.29
CA THR A 44 -1.85 12.73 -4.73
C THR A 44 -2.70 12.82 -5.99
N CYS A 45 -3.03 11.69 -6.63
CA CYS A 45 -3.82 11.65 -7.86
C CYS A 45 -5.32 11.86 -7.56
N SER A 46 -5.93 12.91 -8.12
CA SER A 46 -7.36 13.19 -7.97
C SER A 46 -8.25 12.10 -8.57
N HIS A 47 -7.87 11.50 -9.69
CA HIS A 47 -8.61 10.39 -10.28
C HIS A 47 -8.58 9.12 -9.40
N CYS A 48 -7.52 8.91 -8.63
CA CYS A 48 -7.50 7.84 -7.63
C CYS A 48 -8.48 8.15 -6.49
N ALA A 49 -8.52 9.38 -5.98
CA ALA A 49 -9.52 9.78 -5.00
C ALA A 49 -10.95 9.65 -5.53
N ASP A 50 -11.18 9.98 -6.81
CA ASP A 50 -12.49 9.77 -7.46
C ASP A 50 -12.86 8.29 -7.56
N PHE A 51 -11.91 7.41 -7.84
CA PHE A 51 -12.12 5.96 -7.80
C PHE A 51 -12.58 5.51 -6.40
N HIS A 52 -11.87 5.90 -5.36
CA HIS A 52 -12.21 5.57 -3.97
C HIS A 52 -13.56 6.15 -3.52
N LYS A 53 -13.94 7.30 -4.05
CA LYS A 53 -15.21 7.97 -3.71
C LYS A 53 -16.41 7.39 -4.47
N ASN A 54 -16.25 7.13 -5.78
CA ASN A 54 -17.38 6.93 -6.69
C ASN A 54 -17.50 5.51 -7.26
N VAL A 55 -16.44 4.68 -7.16
CA VAL A 55 -16.40 3.33 -7.75
C VAL A 55 -16.20 2.25 -6.70
N TYR A 56 -15.20 2.45 -5.84
CA TYR A 56 -14.81 1.49 -4.82
C TYR A 56 -15.96 1.13 -3.84
N PRO A 57 -16.83 2.04 -3.36
CA PRO A 57 -17.89 1.66 -2.41
C PRO A 57 -18.89 0.65 -2.98
N GLU A 58 -19.26 0.79 -4.25
CA GLU A 58 -20.15 -0.16 -4.92
C GLU A 58 -19.41 -1.49 -5.20
N LEU A 59 -18.15 -1.41 -5.63
CA LEU A 59 -17.29 -2.59 -5.82
C LEU A 59 -17.14 -3.37 -4.51
N LYS A 60 -16.88 -2.65 -3.39
CA LYS A 60 -16.77 -3.27 -2.07
C LYS A 60 -18.05 -3.99 -1.70
N LYS A 61 -19.18 -3.30 -1.74
CA LYS A 61 -20.50 -3.83 -1.34
C LYS A 61 -20.93 -5.05 -2.16
N GLU A 62 -20.75 -5.00 -3.49
CA GLU A 62 -21.29 -6.05 -4.36
C GLU A 62 -20.35 -7.25 -4.55
N TYR A 63 -19.02 -7.06 -4.38
CA TYR A 63 -18.04 -8.09 -4.74
C TYR A 63 -17.03 -8.43 -3.65
N ILE A 64 -16.55 -7.44 -2.89
CA ILE A 64 -15.51 -7.68 -1.89
C ILE A 64 -16.13 -8.23 -0.61
N ASP A 65 -17.20 -7.58 -0.10
CA ASP A 65 -17.91 -8.01 1.10
C ASP A 65 -18.74 -9.30 0.89
N THR A 66 -18.85 -9.77 -0.34
CA THR A 66 -19.50 -11.02 -0.72
C THR A 66 -18.53 -12.16 -1.02
N ASP A 67 -17.25 -11.97 -0.72
CA ASP A 67 -16.16 -12.94 -0.93
C ASP A 67 -15.91 -13.35 -2.40
N LEU A 68 -16.52 -12.67 -3.37
CA LEU A 68 -16.32 -12.95 -4.79
C LEU A 68 -15.00 -12.42 -5.32
N VAL A 69 -14.54 -11.29 -4.76
CA VAL A 69 -13.36 -10.56 -5.19
C VAL A 69 -12.49 -10.21 -3.98
N LYS A 70 -11.17 -10.32 -4.15
CA LYS A 70 -10.20 -9.63 -3.29
C LYS A 70 -9.57 -8.48 -4.07
N ILE A 71 -9.24 -7.41 -3.36
CA ILE A 71 -8.55 -6.26 -3.93
C ILE A 71 -7.23 -6.01 -3.22
N GLU A 72 -6.17 -5.78 -4.00
CA GLU A 72 -4.85 -5.37 -3.54
C GLU A 72 -4.59 -3.92 -3.96
N PHE A 73 -4.23 -3.08 -3.01
CA PHE A 73 -3.83 -1.69 -3.28
C PHE A 73 -2.31 -1.63 -3.41
N ARG A 74 -1.83 -1.22 -4.58
CA ARG A 74 -0.40 -1.10 -4.89
C ARG A 74 -0.01 0.33 -5.15
N HIS A 75 1.17 0.68 -4.68
CA HIS A 75 1.68 2.03 -4.75
C HIS A 75 2.28 2.33 -6.13
N PHE A 76 1.85 3.46 -6.70
CA PHE A 76 2.43 4.01 -7.92
C PHE A 76 2.60 5.53 -7.76
N PRO A 77 3.46 5.98 -6.84
CA PRO A 77 3.61 7.39 -6.55
C PRO A 77 4.08 8.17 -7.78
N LEU A 78 3.39 9.29 -8.08
CA LEU A 78 3.69 10.17 -9.22
C LEU A 78 4.65 11.31 -8.83
N ASP A 79 4.74 11.60 -7.54
CA ASP A 79 5.57 12.65 -6.96
C ASP A 79 6.08 12.25 -5.57
N ILE A 80 6.96 13.08 -5.00
CA ILE A 80 7.57 12.81 -3.70
C ILE A 80 6.56 12.88 -2.54
N GLN A 81 5.52 13.70 -2.64
CA GLN A 81 4.48 13.79 -1.63
C GLN A 81 3.64 12.50 -1.61
N ALA A 82 3.26 12.00 -2.80
CA ALA A 82 2.62 10.69 -2.93
C ALA A 82 3.50 9.56 -2.41
N PHE A 83 4.81 9.63 -2.66
CA PHE A 83 5.77 8.63 -2.19
C PHE A 83 5.83 8.57 -0.67
N ASN A 84 5.91 9.72 0.01
CA ASN A 84 5.90 9.78 1.47
C ASN A 84 4.56 9.31 2.05
N ALA A 85 3.44 9.71 1.44
CA ALA A 85 2.11 9.25 1.85
C ALA A 85 1.94 7.73 1.66
N SER A 86 2.51 7.15 0.60
CA SER A 86 2.54 5.69 0.38
C SER A 86 3.30 4.98 1.49
N LYS A 87 4.47 5.49 1.88
CA LYS A 87 5.22 4.94 3.02
C LYS A 87 4.43 5.01 4.32
N VAL A 88 3.74 6.13 4.57
CA VAL A 88 2.86 6.29 5.72
C VAL A 88 1.73 5.26 5.75
N SER A 89 1.06 5.03 4.62
CA SER A 89 -0.03 4.05 4.55
C SER A 89 0.40 2.61 4.86
N GLN A 90 1.69 2.28 4.62
CA GLN A 90 2.31 0.98 4.93
C GLN A 90 2.91 0.88 6.33
N CYS A 91 3.05 2.01 7.04
CA CYS A 91 3.90 2.11 8.23
C CYS A 91 3.48 1.21 9.40
N ARG A 92 2.19 0.90 9.53
CA ARG A 92 1.70 -0.04 10.55
C ARG A 92 2.03 -1.50 10.25
N ASN A 93 2.34 -1.81 9.02
CA ASN A 93 2.59 -3.17 8.54
C ASN A 93 1.49 -4.18 8.94
N ASP A 94 0.25 -3.72 9.06
CA ASP A 94 -0.90 -4.55 9.46
C ASP A 94 -1.72 -5.08 8.26
N GLY A 95 -1.45 -4.57 7.06
CA GLY A 95 -2.17 -4.91 5.83
C GLY A 95 -3.54 -4.24 5.72
N GLN A 96 -3.91 -3.36 6.66
CA GLN A 96 -5.19 -2.68 6.69
C GLN A 96 -5.21 -1.46 5.77
N SER A 97 -6.36 -1.20 5.16
CA SER A 97 -6.58 -0.11 4.21
C SER A 97 -7.04 1.21 4.84
N ILE A 98 -7.26 1.25 6.15
CA ILE A 98 -7.88 2.38 6.86
C ILE A 98 -7.14 3.69 6.60
N ILE A 99 -5.81 3.69 6.73
CA ILE A 99 -4.99 4.90 6.49
C ILE A 99 -5.04 5.29 5.03
N LEU A 100 -4.91 4.33 4.12
CA LEU A 100 -4.96 4.55 2.66
C LEU A 100 -6.28 5.20 2.25
N HIS A 101 -7.41 4.68 2.69
CA HIS A 101 -8.73 5.25 2.39
C HIS A 101 -8.92 6.63 3.00
N SER A 102 -8.46 6.85 4.24
CA SER A 102 -8.52 8.16 4.88
C SER A 102 -7.72 9.21 4.12
N LEU A 103 -6.52 8.85 3.62
CA LEU A 103 -5.69 9.73 2.80
C LEU A 103 -6.38 10.10 1.49
N PHE A 104 -7.00 9.14 0.77
CA PHE A 104 -7.76 9.44 -0.45
C PHE A 104 -8.99 10.31 -0.17
N ALA A 105 -9.76 9.98 0.83
CA ALA A 105 -10.98 10.73 1.18
C ALA A 105 -10.72 12.18 1.58
N ASN A 106 -9.52 12.49 2.02
CA ASN A 106 -9.15 13.78 2.58
C ASN A 106 -7.98 14.46 1.86
N GLN A 107 -7.72 14.14 0.57
CA GLN A 107 -6.60 14.72 -0.18
C GLN A 107 -6.51 16.25 -0.01
N GLN A 108 -7.62 16.97 -0.10
CA GLN A 108 -7.68 18.44 0.03
C GLN A 108 -7.19 18.96 1.39
N LYS A 109 -7.14 18.12 2.42
CA LYS A 109 -6.65 18.53 3.75
C LYS A 109 -5.12 18.46 3.85
N TRP A 110 -4.48 17.53 3.16
CA TRP A 110 -3.05 17.26 3.30
C TRP A 110 -2.22 17.45 2.02
N VAL A 111 -2.80 17.28 0.81
CA VAL A 111 -2.11 17.51 -0.47
C VAL A 111 -1.94 18.99 -0.73
N LYS A 112 -1.00 19.61 -0.04
CA LYS A 112 -0.67 21.04 -0.14
C LYS A 112 0.71 21.31 0.44
N GLY A 113 1.31 22.44 0.06
CA GLY A 113 2.63 22.86 0.47
C GLY A 113 3.52 23.17 -0.73
N SER A 114 4.27 24.27 -0.65
CA SER A 114 5.17 24.72 -1.72
C SER A 114 6.53 24.00 -1.70
N THR A 115 6.88 23.36 -0.60
CA THR A 115 8.09 22.55 -0.43
C THR A 115 7.72 21.20 0.16
N ILE A 116 8.65 20.23 0.08
CA ILE A 116 8.40 18.90 0.64
C ILE A 116 8.29 18.94 2.17
N GLU A 117 9.01 19.82 2.83
CA GLU A 117 8.93 20.00 4.28
C GLU A 117 7.52 20.44 4.67
N LYS A 118 6.97 21.46 3.98
CA LYS A 118 5.60 21.93 4.20
C LYS A 118 4.55 20.87 3.88
N ALA A 119 4.77 20.09 2.84
CA ALA A 119 3.90 18.98 2.47
C ALA A 119 3.91 17.90 3.58
N ASN A 120 5.08 17.56 4.10
CA ASN A 120 5.22 16.61 5.21
C ASN A 120 4.60 17.14 6.50
N GLU A 121 4.78 18.42 6.85
CA GLU A 121 4.10 19.05 8.00
C GLU A 121 2.57 18.93 7.89
N ASN A 122 2.00 19.20 6.70
CA ASN A 122 0.57 19.06 6.48
C ASN A 122 0.08 17.63 6.59
N LEU A 123 0.86 16.67 6.05
CA LEU A 123 0.55 15.25 6.17
C LEU A 123 0.60 14.80 7.63
N GLN A 124 1.65 15.14 8.39
CA GLN A 124 1.73 14.81 9.83
C GLN A 124 0.56 15.40 10.60
N LYS A 125 0.27 16.68 10.40
CA LYS A 125 -0.88 17.35 11.05
C LYS A 125 -2.21 16.68 10.72
N PHE A 126 -2.37 16.19 9.50
CA PHE A 126 -3.56 15.44 9.10
C PHE A 126 -3.64 14.11 9.87
N LEU A 127 -2.53 13.35 9.93
CA LEU A 127 -2.48 12.07 10.65
C LEU A 127 -2.79 12.23 12.14
N ASP A 128 -2.26 13.28 12.76
CA ASP A 128 -2.52 13.60 14.17
C ASP A 128 -4.00 13.93 14.42
N ASN A 129 -4.60 14.76 13.54
CA ASN A 129 -6.01 15.15 13.64
C ASN A 129 -6.97 13.95 13.43
N GLU A 130 -6.59 12.98 12.61
CA GLU A 130 -7.38 11.75 12.42
C GLU A 130 -7.07 10.69 13.50
N GLY A 131 -6.14 10.96 14.41
CA GLY A 131 -5.81 10.07 15.54
C GLY A 131 -5.04 8.80 15.15
N PHE A 132 -4.31 8.82 14.03
CA PHE A 132 -3.60 7.62 13.57
C PHE A 132 -2.35 7.28 14.39
N ASN A 133 -1.81 8.22 15.19
CA ASN A 133 -0.61 8.04 16.02
C ASN A 133 0.58 7.48 15.20
N ILE A 134 0.82 8.07 14.03
CA ILE A 134 1.92 7.73 13.13
C ILE A 134 2.96 8.84 13.14
N ASP A 135 4.20 8.46 13.35
CA ASP A 135 5.38 9.31 13.19
C ASP A 135 5.82 9.26 11.73
N LEU A 136 5.58 10.34 11.00
CA LEU A 136 5.89 10.44 9.57
C LEU A 136 7.39 10.29 9.31
N GLU A 137 8.25 10.87 10.13
CA GLU A 137 9.70 10.79 9.94
C GLU A 137 10.18 9.34 10.05
N LYS A 138 9.71 8.61 11.05
CA LYS A 138 10.01 7.19 11.22
C LYS A 138 9.56 6.37 10.01
N CYS A 139 8.35 6.62 9.49
CA CYS A 139 7.82 5.91 8.33
C CYS A 139 8.60 6.22 7.05
N THR A 140 8.93 7.50 6.83
CA THR A 140 9.61 7.94 5.61
C THR A 140 11.10 7.55 5.59
N ASN A 141 11.71 7.32 6.75
CA ASN A 141 13.08 6.85 6.88
C ASN A 141 13.21 5.32 6.94
N ASN A 142 12.08 4.58 6.91
CA ASN A 142 12.11 3.12 6.88
C ASN A 142 12.46 2.62 5.48
N LYS A 143 13.64 2.01 5.33
CA LYS A 143 14.16 1.55 4.05
C LYS A 143 13.37 0.37 3.46
N GLU A 144 12.86 -0.52 4.29
CA GLU A 144 12.09 -1.68 3.85
C GLU A 144 10.75 -1.25 3.25
N ILE A 145 10.07 -0.29 3.89
CA ILE A 145 8.85 0.31 3.35
C ILE A 145 9.14 1.09 2.06
N GLU A 146 10.26 1.82 2.03
CA GLU A 146 10.68 2.54 0.83
C GLU A 146 10.87 1.60 -0.36
N ASP A 147 11.64 0.52 -0.16
CA ASP A 147 11.90 -0.47 -1.20
C ASP A 147 10.61 -1.17 -1.62
N PHE A 148 9.70 -1.46 -0.69
CA PHE A 148 8.40 -2.04 -0.99
C PHE A 148 7.56 -1.13 -1.91
N VAL A 149 7.46 0.16 -1.59
CA VAL A 149 6.71 1.13 -2.41
C VAL A 149 7.34 1.32 -3.80
N LEU A 150 8.67 1.38 -3.88
CA LEU A 150 9.39 1.47 -5.14
C LEU A 150 9.23 0.21 -6.00
N ASN A 151 9.29 -0.96 -5.38
CA ASN A 151 9.09 -2.23 -6.08
C ASN A 151 7.69 -2.36 -6.65
N ASP A 152 6.65 -1.87 -5.97
CA ASP A 152 5.29 -1.82 -6.53
C ASP A 152 5.26 -1.03 -7.84
N ARG A 153 5.85 0.16 -7.86
CA ARG A 153 5.92 0.99 -9.06
C ARG A 153 6.72 0.32 -10.17
N ILE A 154 7.89 -0.24 -9.83
CA ILE A 154 8.77 -0.91 -10.81
C ILE A 154 8.06 -2.12 -11.43
N ASP A 155 7.40 -2.93 -10.60
CA ASP A 155 6.63 -4.09 -11.04
C ASP A 155 5.46 -3.70 -11.93
N GLY A 156 4.73 -2.65 -11.56
CA GLY A 156 3.65 -2.12 -12.37
C GLY A 156 4.11 -1.72 -13.79
N VAL A 157 5.23 -0.99 -13.87
CA VAL A 157 5.82 -0.61 -15.17
C VAL A 157 6.28 -1.85 -15.95
N LYS A 158 7.01 -2.76 -15.30
CA LYS A 158 7.61 -3.92 -15.98
C LYS A 158 6.56 -4.92 -16.45
N LYS A 159 5.62 -5.30 -15.58
CA LYS A 159 4.65 -6.37 -15.84
C LYS A 159 3.46 -5.90 -16.66
N PHE A 160 2.92 -4.72 -16.35
CA PHE A 160 1.66 -4.25 -16.90
C PHE A 160 1.78 -2.99 -17.75
N LYS A 161 3.01 -2.47 -17.95
CA LYS A 161 3.26 -1.24 -18.73
C LYS A 161 2.46 -0.03 -18.21
N ILE A 162 2.33 0.07 -16.88
CA ILE A 162 1.58 1.15 -16.25
C ILE A 162 2.31 2.48 -16.45
N ASN A 163 1.57 3.49 -16.87
CA ASN A 163 2.07 4.84 -17.09
C ASN A 163 1.09 5.92 -16.57
N ALA A 164 -0.03 5.52 -16.00
CA ALA A 164 -1.05 6.41 -15.42
C ALA A 164 -1.74 5.76 -14.22
N THR A 165 -2.36 6.60 -13.36
CA THR A 165 -3.11 6.17 -12.18
C THR A 165 -4.51 6.78 -12.17
N PRO A 166 -5.54 6.08 -11.67
CA PRO A 166 -5.48 4.69 -11.26
C PRO A 166 -5.40 3.74 -12.46
N THR A 167 -4.66 2.64 -12.33
CA THR A 167 -4.73 1.52 -13.28
C THR A 167 -5.20 0.29 -12.53
N VAL A 168 -6.19 -0.41 -13.11
CA VAL A 168 -6.81 -1.62 -12.56
C VAL A 168 -6.36 -2.83 -13.36
N ILE A 169 -5.97 -3.89 -12.65
CA ILE A 169 -5.65 -5.21 -13.19
C ILE A 169 -6.65 -6.21 -12.62
N ILE A 170 -7.27 -7.03 -13.46
CA ILE A 170 -8.21 -8.08 -13.04
C ILE A 170 -7.62 -9.42 -13.48
N ASN A 171 -7.33 -10.31 -12.55
CA ASN A 171 -6.73 -11.64 -12.82
C ASN A 171 -5.53 -11.57 -13.79
N ASN A 172 -4.58 -10.65 -13.52
CA ASN A 172 -3.38 -10.37 -14.32
C ASN A 172 -3.61 -9.70 -15.70
N GLU A 173 -4.82 -9.33 -16.04
CA GLU A 173 -5.13 -8.58 -17.26
C GLU A 173 -5.46 -7.12 -16.96
N LYS A 174 -4.84 -6.21 -17.73
CA LYS A 174 -5.09 -4.78 -17.58
C LYS A 174 -6.49 -4.42 -18.04
N PHE A 175 -7.24 -3.71 -17.20
CA PHE A 175 -8.58 -3.23 -17.53
C PHE A 175 -8.49 -1.98 -18.38
N GLU A 176 -8.84 -2.09 -19.67
CA GLU A 176 -8.65 -1.02 -20.67
C GLU A 176 -9.89 -0.15 -20.91
N LYS A 177 -11.04 -0.46 -20.27
CA LYS A 177 -12.25 0.34 -20.42
C LYS A 177 -12.24 1.55 -19.50
N PRO A 178 -13.05 2.61 -19.79
CA PRO A 178 -13.24 3.70 -18.85
C PRO A 178 -13.57 3.19 -17.45
N LEU A 179 -12.79 3.64 -16.46
CA LEU A 179 -12.89 3.15 -15.09
C LEU A 179 -14.13 3.75 -14.40
N ASN A 180 -15.18 2.96 -14.35
CA ASN A 180 -16.40 3.22 -13.61
C ASN A 180 -17.02 1.89 -13.17
N PHE A 181 -17.93 1.93 -12.19
CA PHE A 181 -18.51 0.72 -11.62
C PHE A 181 -19.23 -0.13 -12.65
N LYS A 182 -20.02 0.47 -13.56
CA LYS A 182 -20.76 -0.25 -14.62
C LYS A 182 -19.85 -1.10 -15.50
N ASN A 183 -18.69 -0.56 -15.88
CA ASN A 183 -17.74 -1.27 -16.74
C ASN A 183 -16.98 -2.36 -15.98
N LEU A 184 -16.61 -2.08 -14.72
CA LEU A 184 -16.00 -3.08 -13.82
C LEU A 184 -16.97 -4.23 -13.57
N LYS A 185 -18.23 -3.94 -13.21
CA LYS A 185 -19.27 -4.93 -13.01
C LYS A 185 -19.40 -5.88 -14.20
N LYS A 186 -19.51 -5.33 -15.42
CA LYS A 186 -19.58 -6.14 -16.65
C LYS A 186 -18.34 -7.01 -16.89
N ALA A 187 -17.17 -6.60 -16.41
CA ALA A 187 -15.96 -7.42 -16.51
C ALA A 187 -15.95 -8.54 -15.47
N LEU A 188 -16.35 -8.24 -14.25
CA LEU A 188 -16.38 -9.21 -13.15
C LEU A 188 -17.47 -10.29 -13.37
N GLU A 189 -18.66 -9.91 -13.84
CA GLU A 189 -19.77 -10.84 -14.15
C GLU A 189 -19.42 -11.90 -15.22
N LYS A 190 -18.36 -11.69 -15.99
CA LYS A 190 -17.87 -12.70 -16.96
C LYS A 190 -16.89 -13.71 -16.33
N LEU A 191 -16.42 -13.44 -15.11
CA LEU A 191 -15.44 -14.26 -14.41
C LEU A 191 -16.05 -15.06 -13.25
N ILE A 192 -17.29 -14.73 -12.87
CA ILE A 192 -18.09 -15.45 -11.86
C ILE A 192 -18.84 -16.60 -12.53
#